data_77b6b2c1b933aa98a1442fc1c6078b36
#
_entry.id   77b6b2c1b933aa98a1442fc1c6078b36
#
_cell.length_a   1.000
_cell.length_b   1.000
_cell.length_c   1.000
_cell.angle_alpha   90.00
_cell.angle_beta   90.00
_cell.angle_gamma   90.00
#
_symmetry.space_group_name_H-M   'P 1'
#
loop_
_entity.id
_entity.type
_entity.pdbx_description
1 polymer ?
#
loop_
_entity_poly.entity_id
_entity_poly.type
_entity_poly.pdbx_seq_one_letter_code
_entity_poly.pdbx_strand_id
1 'polypeptide(L)'
;ICFSLVSLSIWYLSYKMGKFHTFLSGVMWVGILTIIYSFSASILIQITRTTLGAELSAILGLFPLFIAIFFISKDIYKIKKTPKEPQEKQFSKKIDKDSLNFKTSGGVINLANPFRGIYVQGGAGAGKSASIFEPIIKQIAEQEYTGILYDFKSPELTEKVRASYLDSIVDFKNVDFKNAHQSDRINPIAPNYLSKSVIALEYSQTLVNNLIPESIKKADFWSNTTKMILSGVIWWLKEEHPKYCTIPHAISLLLHTDTKILLDKVSNNYEAGGMVATLRQSFEKEAGNQTAGILSTIQTAIAQLNSKDVFWILSGNDVDLNLNNPQKPTFLCLGNDSTLPQVYAPVISLIISVAMRQMNKPNQQKSVVLLDEAPTIYIPNIEQIPATARSNKIATIFGVQDFSQLVDNYGQDKAQIILANLGNQFFGRVTNGKTAEMVQKLFSKEDRTFINKNTGTGTGGTIIHTQSNQNRGKSETIQERDRVKVSELINLDPGEFYGIIAEGKPKEFLKTQFLEDFAENETNKNTAVTDQEMSENYFRIIEEAKSLIE
;
A
#
# COMPACT_ATOMS: atom_id res chain seq x y z
N ILE A 1 15.54 -42.91 45.85
CA ILE A 1 14.56 -41.85 46.07
C ILE A 1 15.16 -40.49 45.70
N CYS A 2 16.37 -40.11 46.17
CA CYS A 2 17.01 -38.82 45.79
C CYS A 2 17.29 -38.68 44.27
N PHE A 3 17.69 -39.74 43.60
CA PHE A 3 17.95 -39.77 42.16
C PHE A 3 16.67 -39.53 41.33
N SER A 4 15.54 -40.09 41.79
CA SER A 4 14.24 -39.91 41.11
C SER A 4 13.71 -38.48 41.23
N LEU A 5 13.95 -37.80 42.36
CA LEU A 5 13.54 -36.41 42.58
C LEU A 5 14.38 -35.43 41.77
N VAL A 6 15.69 -35.69 41.65
CA VAL A 6 16.58 -34.86 40.81
C VAL A 6 16.22 -35.01 39.31
N SER A 7 15.92 -36.23 38.86
CA SER A 7 15.52 -36.48 37.46
C SER A 7 14.17 -35.82 37.15
N LEU A 8 13.20 -35.83 38.08
CA LEU A 8 11.90 -35.14 37.92
C LEU A 8 12.06 -33.62 37.89
N SER A 9 12.95 -33.06 38.70
CA SER A 9 13.21 -31.62 38.71
C SER A 9 13.90 -31.14 37.43
N ILE A 10 14.81 -31.95 36.89
CA ILE A 10 15.48 -31.67 35.60
C ILE A 10 14.45 -31.79 34.44
N TRP A 11 13.57 -32.79 34.51
CA TRP A 11 12.49 -32.96 33.53
C TRP A 11 11.55 -31.75 33.53
N TYR A 12 11.09 -31.29 34.69
CA TYR A 12 10.20 -30.13 34.82
C TYR A 12 10.82 -28.84 34.32
N LEU A 13 12.12 -28.61 34.64
CA LEU A 13 12.88 -27.44 34.15
C LEU A 13 13.09 -27.48 32.64
N SER A 14 13.40 -28.63 32.06
CA SER A 14 13.63 -28.81 30.63
C SER A 14 12.34 -28.69 29.83
N TYR A 15 11.22 -29.19 30.36
CA TYR A 15 9.88 -29.03 29.78
C TYR A 15 9.46 -27.53 29.73
N LYS A 16 9.65 -26.81 30.85
CA LYS A 16 9.35 -25.38 30.95
C LYS A 16 10.18 -24.50 30.02
N MET A 17 11.35 -24.98 29.59
CA MET A 17 12.29 -24.28 28.71
C MET A 17 12.21 -24.68 27.23
N GLY A 18 11.32 -25.57 26.83
CA GLY A 18 11.07 -25.94 25.44
C GLY A 18 12.22 -26.65 24.69
N LYS A 19 13.22 -27.21 25.42
CA LYS A 19 14.43 -27.83 24.82
C LYS A 19 14.49 -29.34 25.04
N PHE A 20 13.70 -30.09 24.28
CA PHE A 20 13.61 -31.53 24.36
C PHE A 20 14.92 -32.28 24.07
N HIS A 21 15.78 -31.78 23.19
CA HIS A 21 17.06 -32.42 22.80
C HIS A 21 18.12 -32.40 23.90
N THR A 22 18.22 -31.35 24.70
CA THR A 22 19.17 -31.26 25.84
C THR A 22 18.71 -32.12 27.00
N PHE A 23 17.44 -32.34 27.15
CA PHE A 23 16.84 -33.28 28.12
C PHE A 23 17.23 -34.73 27.84
N LEU A 24 17.11 -35.18 26.57
CA LEU A 24 17.38 -36.57 26.20
C LEU A 24 18.86 -36.91 26.42
N SER A 25 19.77 -36.01 26.11
CA SER A 25 21.20 -36.20 26.33
C SER A 25 21.54 -36.23 27.82
N GLY A 26 20.92 -35.40 28.66
CA GLY A 26 21.15 -35.40 30.10
C GLY A 26 20.67 -36.69 30.76
N VAL A 27 19.48 -37.21 30.40
CA VAL A 27 18.97 -38.50 30.91
C VAL A 27 19.83 -39.67 30.49
N MET A 28 20.33 -39.68 29.26
CA MET A 28 21.21 -40.73 28.74
C MET A 28 22.57 -40.76 29.51
N TRP A 29 23.17 -39.61 29.79
CA TRP A 29 24.43 -39.53 30.57
C TRP A 29 24.23 -39.92 32.02
N VAL A 30 23.16 -39.52 32.67
CA VAL A 30 22.82 -39.97 34.06
C VAL A 30 22.62 -41.47 34.09
N GLY A 31 21.96 -42.07 33.10
CA GLY A 31 21.81 -43.52 33.01
C GLY A 31 23.13 -44.28 32.87
N ILE A 32 24.00 -43.81 31.97
CA ILE A 32 25.33 -44.41 31.73
C ILE A 32 26.20 -44.30 32.97
N LEU A 33 26.24 -43.15 33.63
CA LEU A 33 27.03 -42.95 34.86
C LEU A 33 26.54 -43.78 36.03
N THR A 34 25.21 -44.01 36.14
CA THR A 34 24.61 -44.87 37.16
C THR A 34 25.00 -46.32 36.95
N ILE A 35 25.06 -46.81 35.73
CA ILE A 35 25.49 -48.18 35.39
C ILE A 35 26.96 -48.36 35.69
N ILE A 36 27.83 -47.41 35.28
CA ILE A 36 29.29 -47.44 35.56
C ILE A 36 29.57 -47.43 37.06
N TYR A 37 28.83 -46.62 37.84
CA TYR A 37 28.94 -46.55 39.28
C TYR A 37 28.54 -47.87 39.96
N SER A 38 27.39 -48.42 39.57
CA SER A 38 26.89 -49.68 40.14
C SER A 38 27.88 -50.83 39.89
N PHE A 39 28.53 -50.86 38.73
CA PHE A 39 29.50 -51.87 38.36
C PHE A 39 30.81 -51.70 39.14
N SER A 40 31.34 -50.47 39.23
CA SER A 40 32.56 -50.17 39.95
C SER A 40 32.41 -50.34 41.46
N ALA A 41 31.30 -49.96 42.05
CA ALA A 41 30.98 -50.18 43.46
C ALA A 41 30.88 -51.68 43.82
N SER A 42 30.30 -52.50 42.96
CA SER A 42 30.22 -53.95 43.14
C SER A 42 31.58 -54.61 43.11
N ILE A 43 32.47 -54.19 42.21
CA ILE A 43 33.85 -54.68 42.13
C ILE A 43 34.66 -54.29 43.39
N LEU A 44 34.54 -53.04 43.85
CA LEU A 44 35.29 -52.52 44.99
C LEU A 44 34.86 -53.23 46.29
N ILE A 45 33.57 -53.48 46.47
CA ILE A 45 33.02 -54.23 47.61
C ILE A 45 33.53 -55.70 47.61
N GLN A 46 33.62 -56.33 46.43
CA GLN A 46 34.17 -57.70 46.30
C GLN A 46 35.65 -57.78 46.59
N ILE A 47 36.48 -56.77 46.27
CA ILE A 47 37.91 -56.77 46.42
C ILE A 47 38.35 -56.45 47.86
N THR A 48 37.69 -55.54 48.56
CA THR A 48 38.20 -54.97 49.80
C THR A 48 37.62 -55.63 51.05
N ARG A 49 36.51 -56.31 51.08
CA ARG A 49 35.84 -56.98 52.23
C ARG A 49 36.02 -56.29 53.61
N THR A 50 36.27 -54.97 53.62
CA THR A 50 36.55 -54.17 54.81
C THR A 50 35.69 -52.94 54.89
N THR A 51 35.51 -52.37 56.09
CA THR A 51 34.79 -51.12 56.33
C THR A 51 35.32 -49.96 55.52
N LEU A 52 36.63 -49.92 55.27
CA LEU A 52 37.29 -48.91 54.43
C LEU A 52 36.79 -48.91 52.96
N GLY A 53 36.40 -50.07 52.45
CA GLY A 53 35.85 -50.19 51.12
C GLY A 53 34.45 -49.58 50.97
N ALA A 54 33.67 -49.58 52.03
CA ALA A 54 32.35 -48.95 52.05
C ALA A 54 32.44 -47.43 52.08
N GLU A 55 33.38 -46.86 52.83
CA GLU A 55 33.60 -45.42 52.86
C GLU A 55 34.19 -44.88 51.53
N LEU A 56 35.15 -45.58 50.93
CA LEU A 56 35.66 -45.24 49.60
C LEU A 56 34.62 -45.35 48.51
N SER A 57 33.69 -46.31 48.60
CA SER A 57 32.60 -46.43 47.61
C SER A 57 31.58 -45.30 47.74
N ALA A 58 31.32 -44.79 48.96
CA ALA A 58 30.48 -43.64 49.19
C ALA A 58 31.08 -42.33 48.58
N ILE A 59 32.38 -42.11 48.73
CA ILE A 59 33.10 -40.98 48.18
C ILE A 59 33.15 -41.05 46.63
N LEU A 60 33.44 -42.21 46.07
CA LEU A 60 33.45 -42.44 44.63
C LEU A 60 32.04 -42.31 44.02
N GLY A 61 31.00 -42.59 44.80
CA GLY A 61 29.60 -42.41 44.41
C GLY A 61 29.13 -40.98 44.27
N LEU A 62 29.79 -40.06 44.94
CA LEU A 62 29.54 -38.61 44.79
C LEU A 62 30.23 -38.01 43.56
N PHE A 63 31.28 -38.62 43.02
CA PHE A 63 32.05 -38.11 41.89
C PHE A 63 31.21 -37.97 40.60
N PRO A 64 30.35 -38.92 40.18
CA PRO A 64 29.45 -38.74 39.04
C PRO A 64 28.44 -37.62 39.25
N LEU A 65 28.01 -37.39 40.48
CA LEU A 65 27.10 -36.30 40.83
C LEU A 65 27.77 -34.92 40.62
N PHE A 66 29.02 -34.77 41.02
CA PHE A 66 29.82 -33.55 40.77
C PHE A 66 30.04 -33.30 39.29
N ILE A 67 30.31 -34.34 38.51
CA ILE A 67 30.46 -34.25 37.05
C ILE A 67 29.16 -33.81 36.40
N ALA A 68 28.02 -34.41 36.80
CA ALA A 68 26.69 -34.02 36.28
C ALA A 68 26.35 -32.57 36.62
N ILE A 69 26.59 -32.12 37.84
CA ILE A 69 26.40 -30.73 38.27
C ILE A 69 27.31 -29.78 37.48
N PHE A 70 28.55 -30.16 37.21
CA PHE A 70 29.47 -29.35 36.40
C PHE A 70 28.99 -29.17 34.96
N PHE A 71 28.54 -30.23 34.32
CA PHE A 71 28.01 -30.14 32.96
C PHE A 71 26.67 -29.36 32.90
N ILE A 72 25.79 -29.57 33.87
CA ILE A 72 24.54 -28.81 33.99
C ILE A 72 24.83 -27.31 34.21
N SER A 73 25.77 -26.97 35.09
CA SER A 73 26.15 -25.58 35.34
C SER A 73 26.82 -24.93 34.12
N LYS A 74 27.58 -25.68 33.33
CA LYS A 74 28.18 -25.23 32.09
C LYS A 74 27.13 -24.98 30.99
N ASP A 75 26.11 -25.81 30.90
CA ASP A 75 25.00 -25.63 29.97
C ASP A 75 24.07 -24.49 30.40
N ILE A 76 23.81 -24.33 31.68
CA ILE A 76 23.10 -23.14 32.22
C ILE A 76 23.89 -21.86 31.96
N TYR A 77 25.22 -21.90 32.09
CA TYR A 77 26.11 -20.76 31.78
C TYR A 77 26.14 -20.42 30.29
N LYS A 78 26.12 -21.44 29.40
CA LYS A 78 25.96 -21.26 27.96
C LYS A 78 24.59 -20.66 27.59
N ILE A 79 23.51 -21.09 28.25
CA ILE A 79 22.16 -20.57 28.04
C ILE A 79 22.05 -19.10 28.48
N LYS A 80 22.77 -18.71 29.57
CA LYS A 80 22.83 -17.31 29.99
C LYS A 80 23.71 -16.43 29.06
N LYS A 81 24.65 -17.04 28.31
CA LYS A 81 25.54 -16.34 27.37
C LYS A 81 25.10 -16.35 25.91
N THR A 82 24.09 -17.15 25.53
CA THR A 82 23.44 -16.91 24.24
C THR A 82 22.83 -15.52 24.31
N PRO A 83 23.19 -14.61 23.39
CA PRO A 83 22.49 -13.35 23.29
C PRO A 83 20.98 -13.71 23.22
N LYS A 84 20.18 -13.16 24.11
CA LYS A 84 18.73 -13.14 23.90
C LYS A 84 18.57 -12.58 22.50
N GLU A 85 17.90 -13.29 21.59
CA GLU A 85 17.33 -12.67 20.42
C GLU A 85 16.76 -11.34 20.88
N PRO A 86 17.05 -10.23 20.18
CA PRO A 86 16.59 -8.95 20.64
C PRO A 86 15.10 -9.12 20.91
N GLN A 87 14.68 -9.02 22.17
CA GLN A 87 13.27 -8.92 22.50
C GLN A 87 12.79 -7.73 21.71
N GLU A 88 11.95 -7.99 20.70
CA GLU A 88 11.25 -6.94 20.02
C GLU A 88 10.66 -6.05 21.10
N LYS A 89 11.16 -4.82 21.13
CA LYS A 89 10.71 -3.84 22.12
C LYS A 89 9.22 -3.69 21.89
N GLN A 90 8.42 -4.02 22.90
CA GLN A 90 6.99 -3.70 22.89
C GLN A 90 6.88 -2.21 22.58
N PHE A 91 6.38 -1.90 21.38
CA PHE A 91 6.18 -0.52 20.97
C PHE A 91 5.12 0.10 21.87
N SER A 92 5.50 1.14 22.61
CA SER A 92 4.56 1.81 23.49
C SER A 92 3.49 2.52 22.66
N LYS A 93 2.24 2.24 22.96
CA LYS A 93 1.07 2.88 22.35
C LYS A 93 1.05 4.37 22.75
N LYS A 94 1.55 5.26 21.90
CA LYS A 94 1.29 6.68 22.00
C LYS A 94 0.11 6.95 21.06
N ILE A 95 -1.08 7.05 21.63
CA ILE A 95 -2.30 7.37 20.88
C ILE A 95 -2.28 8.89 20.68
N ASP A 96 -1.70 9.36 19.58
CA ASP A 96 -2.01 10.68 19.05
C ASP A 96 -3.40 10.61 18.40
N LYS A 97 -4.16 11.69 18.49
CA LYS A 97 -5.56 11.77 18.03
C LYS A 97 -5.75 11.35 16.56
N ASP A 98 -4.71 11.51 15.74
CA ASP A 98 -4.74 11.20 14.30
C ASP A 98 -3.86 10.00 13.92
N SER A 99 -3.30 9.24 14.88
CA SER A 99 -2.39 8.12 14.61
C SER A 99 -3.12 6.89 14.08
N LEU A 100 -2.44 6.13 13.20
CA LEU A 100 -2.86 4.81 12.76
C LEU A 100 -1.99 3.73 13.42
N ASN A 101 -2.62 2.65 13.87
CA ASN A 101 -1.96 1.58 14.60
C ASN A 101 -2.19 0.25 13.90
N PHE A 102 -1.12 -0.50 13.66
CA PHE A 102 -1.18 -1.81 13.03
C PHE A 102 -0.75 -2.88 14.02
N LYS A 103 -1.60 -3.87 14.25
CA LYS A 103 -1.30 -5.03 15.09
C LYS A 103 -0.40 -5.98 14.30
N THR A 104 0.68 -6.44 14.93
CA THR A 104 1.62 -7.38 14.32
C THR A 104 1.98 -8.49 15.30
N SER A 105 2.62 -9.55 14.80
CA SER A 105 3.14 -10.64 15.64
C SER A 105 4.15 -10.17 16.69
N GLY A 106 4.85 -9.05 16.41
CA GLY A 106 5.87 -8.47 17.29
C GLY A 106 5.38 -7.31 18.16
N GLY A 107 4.09 -6.93 18.08
CA GLY A 107 3.54 -5.80 18.82
C GLY A 107 2.74 -4.85 17.92
N VAL A 108 2.73 -3.57 18.26
CA VAL A 108 1.98 -2.56 17.49
C VAL A 108 2.95 -1.61 16.78
N ILE A 109 2.79 -1.47 15.47
CA ILE A 109 3.43 -0.42 14.69
C ILE A 109 2.53 0.81 14.77
N ASN A 110 3.06 1.90 15.32
CA ASN A 110 2.36 3.17 15.42
C ASN A 110 2.85 4.14 14.33
N LEU A 111 1.95 4.56 13.48
CA LEU A 111 2.13 5.61 12.50
C LEU A 111 1.49 6.90 13.07
N ALA A 112 2.32 7.75 13.67
CA ALA A 112 1.83 8.91 14.42
C ALA A 112 1.24 10.01 13.52
N ASN A 113 1.73 10.11 12.27
CA ASN A 113 1.31 11.16 11.34
C ASN A 113 0.99 10.59 9.94
N PRO A 114 -0.28 10.21 9.68
CA PRO A 114 -0.70 9.70 8.37
C PRO A 114 -0.63 10.76 7.26
N PHE A 115 -0.63 12.05 7.61
CA PHE A 115 -0.54 13.14 6.63
C PHE A 115 0.84 13.27 5.96
N ARG A 116 1.83 12.48 6.40
CA ARG A 116 3.10 12.27 5.69
C ARG A 116 2.97 11.41 4.43
N GLY A 117 1.76 10.95 4.14
CA GLY A 117 1.48 10.02 3.06
C GLY A 117 1.89 8.57 3.37
N ILE A 118 1.20 7.64 2.75
CA ILE A 118 1.39 6.20 2.94
C ILE A 118 1.53 5.54 1.56
N TYR A 119 2.60 4.80 1.36
CA TYR A 119 2.83 3.96 0.19
C TYR A 119 2.74 2.50 0.59
N VAL A 120 1.90 1.73 -0.10
CA VAL A 120 1.69 0.31 0.16
C VAL A 120 1.95 -0.48 -1.11
N GLN A 121 3.07 -1.19 -1.16
CA GLN A 121 3.43 -2.02 -2.30
C GLN A 121 3.36 -3.50 -1.96
N GLY A 122 2.88 -4.29 -2.92
CA GLY A 122 2.88 -5.75 -2.85
C GLY A 122 2.10 -6.37 -3.98
N GLY A 123 2.61 -7.43 -4.55
CA GLY A 123 1.97 -8.17 -5.63
C GLY A 123 0.57 -8.68 -5.27
N ALA A 124 -0.12 -9.27 -6.25
CA ALA A 124 -1.42 -9.90 -6.00
C ALA A 124 -1.31 -10.97 -4.90
N GLY A 125 -2.23 -10.95 -3.95
CA GLY A 125 -2.23 -11.86 -2.80
C GLY A 125 -1.15 -11.58 -1.74
N ALA A 126 -0.45 -10.43 -1.77
CA ALA A 126 0.50 -10.06 -0.72
C ALA A 126 -0.15 -9.64 0.61
N GLY A 127 -1.48 -9.56 0.69
CA GLY A 127 -2.21 -9.19 1.90
C GLY A 127 -2.42 -7.69 2.10
N LYS A 128 -2.21 -6.83 1.08
CA LYS A 128 -2.39 -5.37 1.19
C LYS A 128 -3.76 -4.99 1.77
N SER A 129 -4.84 -5.53 1.19
CA SER A 129 -6.20 -5.19 1.60
C SER A 129 -6.45 -5.57 3.05
N ALA A 130 -6.31 -6.84 3.42
CA ALA A 130 -6.61 -7.35 4.75
C ALA A 130 -5.67 -6.83 5.85
N SER A 131 -4.38 -6.66 5.54
CA SER A 131 -3.36 -6.32 6.54
C SER A 131 -3.13 -4.82 6.70
N ILE A 132 -3.42 -4.01 5.66
CA ILE A 132 -3.11 -2.57 5.67
C ILE A 132 -4.37 -1.73 5.41
N PHE A 133 -5.10 -1.95 4.31
CA PHE A 133 -6.21 -1.05 3.94
C PHE A 133 -7.42 -1.21 4.87
N GLU A 134 -7.86 -2.43 5.17
CA GLU A 134 -9.01 -2.63 6.07
C GLU A 134 -8.75 -2.10 7.49
N PRO A 135 -7.58 -2.34 8.12
CA PRO A 135 -7.24 -1.70 9.39
C PRO A 135 -7.20 -0.16 9.31
N ILE A 136 -6.78 0.42 8.17
CA ILE A 136 -6.84 1.87 7.96
C ILE A 136 -8.30 2.32 7.89
N ILE A 137 -9.14 1.68 7.06
CA ILE A 137 -10.56 2.02 6.87
C ILE A 137 -11.30 2.07 8.21
N LYS A 138 -11.13 1.07 9.07
CA LYS A 138 -11.73 1.06 10.41
C LYS A 138 -11.32 2.27 11.24
N GLN A 139 -10.01 2.55 11.30
CA GLN A 139 -9.47 3.60 12.13
C GLN A 139 -9.80 5.00 11.62
N ILE A 140 -9.85 5.21 10.30
CA ILE A 140 -10.26 6.51 9.75
C ILE A 140 -11.75 6.76 9.95
N ALA A 141 -12.60 5.72 9.91
CA ALA A 141 -14.01 5.84 10.22
C ALA A 141 -14.25 6.16 11.70
N GLU A 142 -13.60 5.43 12.62
CA GLU A 142 -13.63 5.71 14.08
C GLU A 142 -13.15 7.13 14.42
N GLN A 143 -12.26 7.67 13.60
CA GLN A 143 -11.71 9.01 13.78
C GLN A 143 -12.47 10.07 12.95
N GLU A 144 -13.58 9.73 12.30
CA GLU A 144 -14.41 10.63 11.51
C GLU A 144 -13.65 11.37 10.37
N TYR A 145 -12.77 10.65 9.67
CA TYR A 145 -12.16 11.18 8.45
C TYR A 145 -13.20 11.28 7.35
N THR A 146 -13.17 12.38 6.64
CA THR A 146 -13.83 12.52 5.34
C THR A 146 -12.89 12.09 4.22
N GLY A 147 -13.35 12.06 2.97
CA GLY A 147 -12.43 11.85 1.86
C GLY A 147 -12.94 10.95 0.76
N ILE A 148 -11.99 10.33 0.05
CA ILE A 148 -12.30 9.55 -1.13
C ILE A 148 -11.50 8.24 -1.13
N LEU A 149 -12.18 7.15 -1.47
CA LEU A 149 -11.59 5.85 -1.79
C LEU A 149 -11.78 5.56 -3.28
N TYR A 150 -10.72 5.21 -3.96
CA TYR A 150 -10.76 4.55 -5.26
C TYR A 150 -10.65 3.04 -5.06
N ASP A 151 -11.75 2.32 -5.31
CA ASP A 151 -11.85 0.86 -5.23
C ASP A 151 -11.70 0.25 -6.62
N PHE A 152 -10.50 -0.25 -6.93
CA PHE A 152 -10.18 -0.83 -8.23
C PHE A 152 -10.98 -2.10 -8.53
N LYS A 153 -11.33 -2.86 -7.50
CA LYS A 153 -12.10 -4.11 -7.59
C LYS A 153 -13.45 -4.00 -6.93
N SER A 154 -14.18 -2.91 -7.22
CA SER A 154 -15.49 -2.69 -6.60
C SER A 154 -16.36 -3.96 -6.62
N PRO A 155 -17.05 -4.27 -5.49
CA PRO A 155 -17.20 -3.43 -4.27
C PRO A 155 -16.29 -3.85 -3.10
N GLU A 156 -15.12 -4.46 -3.33
CA GLU A 156 -14.31 -5.15 -2.32
C GLU A 156 -14.01 -4.25 -1.09
N LEU A 157 -13.47 -3.04 -1.28
CA LEU A 157 -13.21 -2.10 -0.19
C LEU A 157 -14.41 -1.18 0.10
N THR A 158 -15.24 -0.93 -0.89
CA THR A 158 -16.45 -0.09 -0.76
C THR A 158 -17.42 -0.63 0.30
N GLU A 159 -17.66 -1.95 0.33
CA GLU A 159 -18.49 -2.58 1.36
C GLU A 159 -17.92 -2.44 2.77
N LYS A 160 -16.60 -2.49 2.90
CA LYS A 160 -15.88 -2.28 4.16
C LYS A 160 -16.03 -0.84 4.68
N VAL A 161 -15.89 0.13 3.77
CA VAL A 161 -16.09 1.55 4.11
C VAL A 161 -17.54 1.79 4.51
N ARG A 162 -18.49 1.29 3.72
CA ARG A 162 -19.92 1.43 4.03
C ARG A 162 -20.24 0.93 5.43
N ALA A 163 -19.79 -0.27 5.79
CA ALA A 163 -20.00 -0.85 7.12
C ALA A 163 -19.35 0.00 8.22
N SER A 164 -18.14 0.51 7.98
CA SER A 164 -17.39 1.29 8.96
C SER A 164 -17.98 2.67 9.23
N TYR A 165 -18.74 3.24 8.28
CA TYR A 165 -19.35 4.57 8.38
C TYR A 165 -20.86 4.55 8.70
N LEU A 166 -21.48 3.38 8.96
CA LEU A 166 -22.92 3.26 9.21
C LEU A 166 -23.44 4.19 10.32
N ASP A 167 -22.70 4.26 11.42
CA ASP A 167 -23.06 5.07 12.60
C ASP A 167 -22.23 6.35 12.70
N SER A 168 -21.58 6.76 11.60
CA SER A 168 -20.73 7.96 11.57
C SER A 168 -21.56 9.22 11.29
N ILE A 169 -21.05 10.36 11.77
CA ILE A 169 -21.57 11.69 11.37
C ILE A 169 -21.17 12.06 9.93
N VAL A 170 -20.23 11.32 9.35
CA VAL A 170 -19.75 11.50 7.97
C VAL A 170 -20.69 10.77 7.04
N ASP A 171 -21.31 11.50 6.11
CA ASP A 171 -22.22 10.94 5.10
C ASP A 171 -21.46 10.03 4.14
N PHE A 172 -21.99 8.82 3.89
CA PHE A 172 -21.41 7.86 2.95
C PHE A 172 -22.05 8.00 1.58
N LYS A 173 -21.20 8.10 0.54
CA LYS A 173 -21.61 8.14 -0.87
C LYS A 173 -20.86 7.10 -1.68
N ASN A 174 -21.54 6.51 -2.68
CA ASN A 174 -20.96 5.51 -3.55
C ASN A 174 -21.25 5.78 -5.03
N VAL A 175 -20.26 6.18 -5.78
CA VAL A 175 -20.30 6.28 -7.24
C VAL A 175 -19.64 5.04 -7.82
N ASP A 176 -20.44 4.14 -8.38
CA ASP A 176 -20.00 2.81 -8.83
C ASP A 176 -20.21 2.62 -10.33
N PHE A 177 -19.11 2.64 -11.08
CA PHE A 177 -19.14 2.44 -12.52
C PHE A 177 -19.35 0.96 -12.92
N LYS A 178 -19.14 0.01 -11.99
CA LYS A 178 -19.45 -1.40 -12.21
C LYS A 178 -20.95 -1.69 -12.07
N ASN A 179 -21.64 -0.94 -11.20
CA ASN A 179 -23.07 -1.09 -10.95
C ASN A 179 -23.77 0.27 -10.99
N ALA A 180 -23.88 0.83 -12.18
CA ALA A 180 -24.51 2.13 -12.43
C ALA A 180 -25.96 2.22 -11.93
N HIS A 181 -26.68 1.10 -11.88
CA HIS A 181 -28.08 1.04 -11.43
C HIS A 181 -28.26 1.39 -9.94
N GLN A 182 -27.24 1.20 -9.13
CA GLN A 182 -27.27 1.50 -7.68
C GLN A 182 -26.28 2.58 -7.27
N SER A 183 -25.70 3.29 -8.26
CA SER A 183 -24.72 4.35 -8.06
C SER A 183 -25.39 5.66 -7.65
N ASP A 184 -24.78 6.41 -6.73
CA ASP A 184 -25.01 7.84 -6.61
C ASP A 184 -24.52 8.54 -7.89
N ARG A 185 -25.12 9.70 -8.21
CA ARG A 185 -24.84 10.49 -9.41
C ARG A 185 -23.98 11.70 -9.05
N ILE A 186 -23.06 12.07 -9.93
CA ILE A 186 -22.08 13.11 -9.66
C ILE A 186 -21.83 13.98 -10.90
N ASN A 187 -21.59 15.27 -10.70
CA ASN A 187 -21.17 16.17 -11.77
C ASN A 187 -19.81 16.79 -11.43
N PRO A 188 -18.70 16.23 -11.96
CA PRO A 188 -17.36 16.74 -11.66
C PRO A 188 -17.04 18.10 -12.32
N ILE A 189 -17.84 18.56 -13.28
CA ILE A 189 -17.67 19.88 -13.91
C ILE A 189 -18.82 20.83 -13.59
N ALA A 190 -19.49 20.62 -12.45
CA ALA A 190 -20.54 21.54 -12.01
C ALA A 190 -20.00 22.99 -11.96
N PRO A 191 -20.82 24.01 -12.31
CA PRO A 191 -20.35 25.39 -12.44
C PRO A 191 -19.59 25.95 -11.24
N ASN A 192 -19.94 25.52 -10.02
CA ASN A 192 -19.25 25.91 -8.77
C ASN A 192 -17.81 25.42 -8.65
N TYR A 193 -17.40 24.39 -9.40
CA TYR A 193 -16.02 23.89 -9.45
C TYR A 193 -15.18 24.58 -10.52
N LEU A 194 -15.79 25.36 -11.41
CA LEU A 194 -15.17 26.02 -12.54
C LEU A 194 -15.08 27.54 -12.32
N SER A 195 -14.27 27.98 -11.36
CA SER A 195 -14.14 29.41 -11.02
C SER A 195 -13.35 30.23 -12.04
N LYS A 196 -12.56 29.57 -12.91
CA LYS A 196 -11.73 30.18 -13.96
C LYS A 196 -11.62 29.27 -15.17
N SER A 197 -11.47 29.83 -16.37
CA SER A 197 -11.34 29.07 -17.62
C SER A 197 -10.15 28.10 -17.62
N VAL A 198 -9.05 28.44 -16.98
CA VAL A 198 -7.88 27.55 -16.83
C VAL A 198 -8.18 26.25 -16.06
N ILE A 199 -9.22 26.24 -15.21
CA ILE A 199 -9.65 25.03 -14.53
C ILE A 199 -10.37 24.08 -15.49
N ALA A 200 -11.16 24.61 -16.41
CA ALA A 200 -11.76 23.80 -17.47
C ALA A 200 -10.69 23.14 -18.35
N LEU A 201 -9.57 23.85 -18.62
CA LEU A 201 -8.43 23.28 -19.33
C LEU A 201 -7.75 22.15 -18.53
N GLU A 202 -7.55 22.32 -17.23
CA GLU A 202 -6.96 21.30 -16.36
C GLU A 202 -7.83 20.03 -16.29
N TYR A 203 -9.15 20.21 -16.19
CA TYR A 203 -10.09 19.08 -16.17
C TYR A 203 -10.14 18.37 -17.53
N SER A 204 -10.15 19.12 -18.62
CA SER A 204 -10.04 18.55 -19.97
C SER A 204 -8.71 17.82 -20.17
N GLN A 205 -7.62 18.35 -19.65
CA GLN A 205 -6.31 17.68 -19.69
C GLN A 205 -6.33 16.36 -18.93
N THR A 206 -6.98 16.32 -17.77
CA THR A 206 -7.12 15.08 -16.98
C THR A 206 -7.90 14.01 -17.75
N LEU A 207 -9.03 14.39 -18.37
CA LEU A 207 -9.82 13.48 -19.21
C LEU A 207 -9.02 12.97 -20.40
N VAL A 208 -8.47 13.89 -21.19
CA VAL A 208 -7.78 13.54 -22.45
C VAL A 208 -6.51 12.73 -22.20
N ASN A 209 -5.76 12.99 -21.14
CA ASN A 209 -4.58 12.18 -20.81
C ASN A 209 -4.94 10.72 -20.48
N ASN A 210 -6.09 10.47 -19.87
CA ASN A 210 -6.56 9.09 -19.63
C ASN A 210 -7.23 8.47 -20.86
N LEU A 211 -7.86 9.28 -21.73
CA LEU A 211 -8.45 8.81 -23.00
C LEU A 211 -7.40 8.52 -24.07
N ILE A 212 -6.30 9.26 -24.06
CA ILE A 212 -5.17 9.14 -25.00
C ILE A 212 -3.87 9.03 -24.18
N PRO A 213 -3.55 7.85 -23.60
CA PRO A 213 -2.42 7.68 -22.69
C PRO A 213 -1.06 8.04 -23.28
N GLU A 214 -0.89 7.94 -24.61
CA GLU A 214 0.33 8.35 -25.31
C GLU A 214 0.62 9.84 -25.11
N SER A 215 -0.43 10.66 -24.91
CA SER A 215 -0.30 12.10 -24.67
C SER A 215 0.36 12.44 -23.32
N ILE A 216 0.43 11.49 -22.39
CA ILE A 216 1.14 11.64 -21.11
C ILE A 216 2.65 11.64 -21.35
N LYS A 217 3.12 10.67 -22.16
CA LYS A 217 4.55 10.49 -22.45
C LYS A 217 5.05 11.54 -23.44
N LYS A 218 4.24 11.88 -24.44
CA LYS A 218 4.57 12.88 -25.47
C LYS A 218 3.29 13.58 -25.94
N ALA A 219 3.12 14.81 -25.47
CA ALA A 219 2.03 15.66 -25.97
C ALA A 219 2.29 16.00 -27.46
N ASP A 220 1.28 15.79 -28.28
CA ASP A 220 1.29 16.10 -29.71
C ASP A 220 0.25 17.17 -30.06
N PHE A 221 0.24 17.57 -31.32
CA PHE A 221 -0.71 18.57 -31.82
C PHE A 221 -2.17 18.12 -31.62
N TRP A 222 -2.47 16.84 -31.88
CA TRP A 222 -3.82 16.31 -31.88
C TRP A 222 -4.40 16.24 -30.47
N SER A 223 -3.65 15.69 -29.52
CA SER A 223 -4.07 15.61 -28.12
C SER A 223 -4.20 17.00 -27.49
N ASN A 224 -3.28 17.92 -27.79
CA ASN A 224 -3.35 19.29 -27.27
C ASN A 224 -4.56 20.04 -27.84
N THR A 225 -4.87 19.88 -29.15
CA THR A 225 -6.05 20.49 -29.74
C THR A 225 -7.33 19.89 -29.16
N THR A 226 -7.38 18.57 -28.91
CA THR A 226 -8.51 17.92 -28.23
C THR A 226 -8.75 18.52 -26.84
N LYS A 227 -7.71 18.70 -26.04
CA LYS A 227 -7.79 19.34 -24.71
C LYS A 227 -8.39 20.75 -24.79
N MET A 228 -7.92 21.56 -25.74
CA MET A 228 -8.38 22.93 -25.92
C MET A 228 -9.86 22.98 -26.33
N ILE A 229 -10.26 22.15 -27.28
CA ILE A 229 -11.65 22.15 -27.76
C ILE A 229 -12.62 21.69 -26.66
N LEU A 230 -12.29 20.58 -25.97
CA LEU A 230 -13.11 20.12 -24.85
C LEU A 230 -13.22 21.18 -23.75
N SER A 231 -12.11 21.87 -23.44
CA SER A 231 -12.08 22.97 -22.49
C SER A 231 -13.00 24.13 -22.91
N GLY A 232 -12.96 24.50 -24.19
CA GLY A 232 -13.83 25.56 -24.74
C GLY A 232 -15.31 25.22 -24.63
N VAL A 233 -15.68 23.99 -24.96
CA VAL A 233 -17.08 23.52 -24.82
C VAL A 233 -17.51 23.50 -23.35
N ILE A 234 -16.68 22.98 -22.43
CA ILE A 234 -16.98 22.97 -21.00
C ILE A 234 -17.13 24.39 -20.45
N TRP A 235 -16.22 25.31 -20.83
CA TRP A 235 -16.28 26.69 -20.36
C TRP A 235 -17.49 27.44 -20.90
N TRP A 236 -17.82 27.23 -22.17
CA TRP A 236 -19.04 27.78 -22.79
C TRP A 236 -20.31 27.28 -22.09
N LEU A 237 -20.40 25.97 -21.81
CA LEU A 237 -21.53 25.41 -21.05
C LEU A 237 -21.62 26.05 -19.67
N LYS A 238 -20.50 26.23 -18.98
CA LYS A 238 -20.49 26.84 -17.64
C LYS A 238 -20.99 28.29 -17.66
N GLU A 239 -20.58 29.09 -18.63
CA GLU A 239 -20.91 30.52 -18.68
C GLU A 239 -22.32 30.79 -19.21
N GLU A 240 -22.72 30.11 -20.28
CA GLU A 240 -23.94 30.40 -20.99
C GLU A 240 -25.09 29.41 -20.73
N HIS A 241 -24.74 28.18 -20.39
CA HIS A 241 -25.68 27.09 -20.15
C HIS A 241 -25.42 26.30 -18.88
N PRO A 242 -25.31 26.94 -17.68
CA PRO A 242 -24.84 26.31 -16.45
C PRO A 242 -25.68 25.09 -16.02
N LYS A 243 -26.95 25.04 -16.36
CA LYS A 243 -27.84 23.88 -16.12
C LYS A 243 -27.34 22.62 -16.86
N TYR A 244 -26.73 22.80 -18.02
CA TYR A 244 -26.26 21.73 -18.91
C TYR A 244 -24.74 21.52 -18.82
N CYS A 245 -24.07 22.15 -17.86
CA CYS A 245 -22.63 21.99 -17.66
C CYS A 245 -22.33 20.64 -16.99
N THR A 246 -22.42 19.57 -17.77
CA THR A 246 -22.08 18.19 -17.37
C THR A 246 -21.25 17.52 -18.46
N ILE A 247 -20.46 16.49 -18.09
CA ILE A 247 -19.65 15.72 -19.06
C ILE A 247 -20.53 15.09 -20.16
N PRO A 248 -21.70 14.48 -19.85
CA PRO A 248 -22.59 13.96 -20.88
C PRO A 248 -23.07 14.99 -21.90
N HIS A 249 -23.39 16.23 -21.49
CA HIS A 249 -23.75 17.28 -22.43
C HIS A 249 -22.57 17.71 -23.31
N ALA A 250 -21.37 17.85 -22.71
CA ALA A 250 -20.17 18.19 -23.48
C ALA A 250 -19.84 17.11 -24.53
N ILE A 251 -19.97 15.82 -24.17
CA ILE A 251 -19.82 14.69 -25.08
C ILE A 251 -20.89 14.75 -26.19
N SER A 252 -22.15 14.96 -25.82
CA SER A 252 -23.28 15.00 -26.78
C SER A 252 -23.12 16.12 -27.78
N LEU A 253 -22.67 17.31 -27.37
CA LEU A 253 -22.39 18.42 -28.27
C LEU A 253 -21.31 18.08 -29.29
N LEU A 254 -20.24 17.39 -28.86
CA LEU A 254 -19.11 17.05 -29.75
C LEU A 254 -19.40 15.84 -30.67
N LEU A 255 -20.29 14.92 -30.27
CA LEU A 255 -20.60 13.70 -31.05
C LEU A 255 -21.89 13.77 -31.86
N HIS A 256 -22.90 14.47 -31.37
CA HIS A 256 -24.27 14.36 -31.91
C HIS A 256 -24.80 15.66 -32.51
N THR A 257 -23.95 16.72 -32.63
CA THR A 257 -24.33 17.99 -33.23
C THR A 257 -23.40 18.37 -34.40
N ASP A 258 -23.82 19.34 -35.21
CA ASP A 258 -22.98 19.89 -36.26
C ASP A 258 -21.79 20.68 -35.63
N THR A 259 -20.58 20.22 -35.87
CA THR A 259 -19.40 20.79 -35.24
C THR A 259 -19.15 22.23 -35.66
N LYS A 260 -19.46 22.62 -36.90
CA LYS A 260 -19.26 23.99 -37.37
C LYS A 260 -20.21 24.94 -36.63
N ILE A 261 -21.48 24.57 -36.53
CA ILE A 261 -22.49 25.36 -35.78
C ILE A 261 -22.11 25.47 -34.32
N LEU A 262 -21.66 24.36 -33.71
CA LEU A 262 -21.19 24.36 -32.33
C LEU A 262 -20.01 25.34 -32.14
N LEU A 263 -19.01 25.31 -33.03
CA LEU A 263 -17.83 26.19 -32.94
C LEU A 263 -18.22 27.66 -33.10
N ASP A 264 -19.18 27.97 -33.98
CA ASP A 264 -19.66 29.33 -34.14
C ASP A 264 -20.33 29.84 -32.87
N LYS A 265 -21.21 29.01 -32.24
CA LYS A 265 -21.86 29.34 -30.95
C LYS A 265 -20.82 29.53 -29.82
N VAL A 266 -19.88 28.56 -29.65
CA VAL A 266 -18.83 28.64 -28.64
C VAL A 266 -17.92 29.86 -28.84
N SER A 267 -17.68 30.26 -30.07
CA SER A 267 -16.82 31.42 -30.42
C SER A 267 -17.44 32.76 -30.04
N ASN A 268 -18.75 32.83 -29.78
CA ASN A 268 -19.38 34.06 -29.28
C ASN A 268 -18.91 34.40 -27.85
N ASN A 269 -18.50 33.40 -27.07
CA ASN A 269 -17.85 33.62 -25.79
C ASN A 269 -16.35 33.88 -26.01
N TYR A 270 -15.84 34.99 -25.50
CA TYR A 270 -14.47 35.43 -25.77
C TYR A 270 -13.39 34.43 -25.34
N GLU A 271 -13.48 33.89 -24.12
CA GLU A 271 -12.51 32.91 -23.60
C GLU A 271 -12.66 31.54 -24.25
N ALA A 272 -13.87 31.03 -24.36
CA ALA A 272 -14.16 29.76 -25.02
C ALA A 272 -13.78 29.79 -26.51
N GLY A 273 -14.08 30.88 -27.20
CA GLY A 273 -13.70 31.11 -28.59
C GLY A 273 -12.20 31.03 -28.83
N GLY A 274 -11.41 31.60 -27.91
CA GLY A 274 -9.95 31.49 -27.97
C GLY A 274 -9.46 30.04 -27.88
N MET A 275 -10.13 29.18 -27.08
CA MET A 275 -9.77 27.77 -26.93
C MET A 275 -10.11 26.94 -28.19
N VAL A 276 -11.17 27.23 -28.89
CA VAL A 276 -11.57 26.50 -30.10
C VAL A 276 -11.03 27.10 -31.40
N ALA A 277 -10.28 28.19 -31.31
CA ALA A 277 -9.82 28.99 -32.48
C ALA A 277 -9.06 28.15 -33.52
N THR A 278 -8.21 27.20 -33.09
CA THR A 278 -7.42 26.36 -34.02
C THR A 278 -8.32 25.52 -34.91
N LEU A 279 -9.34 24.88 -34.36
CA LEU A 279 -10.27 24.07 -35.14
C LEU A 279 -11.15 24.96 -36.02
N ARG A 280 -11.67 26.04 -35.47
CA ARG A 280 -12.46 27.02 -36.24
C ARG A 280 -11.70 27.54 -37.46
N GLN A 281 -10.45 27.98 -37.30
CA GLN A 281 -9.61 28.43 -38.40
C GLN A 281 -9.36 27.34 -39.46
N SER A 282 -9.28 26.06 -39.04
CA SER A 282 -9.12 24.98 -40.01
C SER A 282 -10.35 24.80 -40.90
N PHE A 283 -11.56 25.04 -40.36
CA PHE A 283 -12.79 25.08 -41.16
C PHE A 283 -12.83 26.28 -42.10
N GLU A 284 -12.50 27.47 -41.62
CA GLU A 284 -12.51 28.70 -42.40
C GLU A 284 -11.51 28.67 -43.57
N LYS A 285 -10.36 28.01 -43.37
CA LYS A 285 -9.30 27.88 -44.41
C LYS A 285 -9.49 26.68 -45.33
N GLU A 286 -10.61 25.98 -45.23
CA GLU A 286 -10.94 24.75 -45.97
C GLU A 286 -9.82 23.67 -45.89
N ALA A 287 -9.12 23.62 -44.76
CA ALA A 287 -8.04 22.68 -44.50
C ALA A 287 -8.59 21.26 -44.22
N GLY A 288 -9.30 20.68 -45.20
CA GLY A 288 -10.14 19.46 -45.02
C GLY A 288 -9.44 18.29 -44.33
N ASN A 289 -8.19 17.98 -44.71
CA ASN A 289 -7.46 16.85 -44.07
C ASN A 289 -7.09 17.15 -42.61
N GLN A 290 -6.70 18.39 -42.27
CA GLN A 290 -6.38 18.79 -40.90
C GLN A 290 -7.64 18.80 -40.04
N THR A 291 -8.73 19.37 -40.53
CA THR A 291 -10.01 19.41 -39.87
C THR A 291 -10.52 18.00 -39.60
N ALA A 292 -10.52 17.11 -40.60
CA ALA A 292 -10.94 15.72 -40.45
C ALA A 292 -10.07 14.97 -39.42
N GLY A 293 -8.76 15.20 -39.41
CA GLY A 293 -7.86 14.59 -38.44
C GLY A 293 -8.13 15.04 -36.99
N ILE A 294 -8.36 16.33 -36.76
CA ILE A 294 -8.71 16.86 -35.42
C ILE A 294 -10.04 16.25 -34.97
N LEU A 295 -11.06 16.29 -35.83
CA LEU A 295 -12.40 15.76 -35.50
C LEU A 295 -12.35 14.27 -35.19
N SER A 296 -11.68 13.48 -36.04
CA SER A 296 -11.51 12.04 -35.81
C SER A 296 -10.85 11.76 -34.47
N THR A 297 -9.81 12.50 -34.11
CA THR A 297 -9.13 12.30 -32.83
C THR A 297 -10.04 12.60 -31.64
N ILE A 298 -10.75 13.73 -31.67
CA ILE A 298 -11.69 14.10 -30.60
C ILE A 298 -12.80 13.07 -30.49
N GLN A 299 -13.46 12.76 -31.60
CA GLN A 299 -14.61 11.85 -31.63
C GLN A 299 -14.22 10.45 -31.16
N THR A 300 -13.07 9.93 -31.61
CA THR A 300 -12.57 8.62 -31.17
C THR A 300 -12.27 8.61 -29.69
N ALA A 301 -11.64 9.66 -29.15
CA ALA A 301 -11.33 9.73 -27.74
C ALA A 301 -12.60 9.78 -26.87
N ILE A 302 -13.51 10.71 -27.15
CA ILE A 302 -14.69 10.92 -26.29
C ILE A 302 -15.79 9.86 -26.48
N ALA A 303 -15.84 9.18 -27.63
CA ALA A 303 -16.80 8.09 -27.88
C ALA A 303 -16.68 6.95 -26.87
N GLN A 304 -15.51 6.76 -26.26
CA GLN A 304 -15.31 5.78 -25.19
C GLN A 304 -16.19 6.05 -23.96
N LEU A 305 -16.57 7.31 -23.73
CA LEU A 305 -17.42 7.73 -22.62
C LEU A 305 -18.92 7.81 -23.00
N ASN A 306 -19.27 7.53 -24.27
CA ASN A 306 -20.62 7.63 -24.78
C ASN A 306 -21.43 6.36 -24.45
N SER A 307 -21.75 6.16 -23.17
CA SER A 307 -22.56 5.03 -22.70
C SER A 307 -23.67 5.50 -21.75
N LYS A 308 -24.73 4.70 -21.64
CA LYS A 308 -25.85 5.00 -20.74
C LYS A 308 -25.40 5.09 -19.29
N ASP A 309 -24.50 4.21 -18.87
CA ASP A 309 -23.96 4.16 -17.50
C ASP A 309 -23.21 5.44 -17.15
N VAL A 310 -22.27 5.86 -18.01
CA VAL A 310 -21.51 7.09 -17.83
C VAL A 310 -22.43 8.32 -17.83
N PHE A 311 -23.42 8.35 -18.75
CA PHE A 311 -24.39 9.45 -18.83
C PHE A 311 -25.28 9.52 -17.59
N TRP A 312 -25.70 8.35 -17.07
CA TRP A 312 -26.46 8.31 -15.83
C TRP A 312 -25.66 8.86 -14.67
N ILE A 313 -24.49 8.27 -14.41
CA ILE A 313 -23.65 8.62 -13.27
C ILE A 313 -23.23 10.10 -13.30
N LEU A 314 -22.83 10.62 -14.47
CA LEU A 314 -22.21 11.96 -14.57
C LEU A 314 -23.19 13.10 -14.85
N SER A 315 -24.50 12.85 -14.82
CA SER A 315 -25.53 13.87 -15.09
C SER A 315 -26.34 14.31 -13.88
N GLY A 316 -25.97 13.87 -12.67
CA GLY A 316 -26.66 14.24 -11.43
C GLY A 316 -25.76 14.97 -10.43
N ASN A 317 -26.33 15.39 -9.30
CA ASN A 317 -25.66 16.17 -8.27
C ASN A 317 -25.92 15.59 -6.86
N ASP A 318 -25.97 14.26 -6.72
CA ASP A 318 -26.24 13.59 -5.43
C ASP A 318 -25.03 13.70 -4.50
N VAL A 319 -23.84 13.95 -5.06
CA VAL A 319 -22.56 14.07 -4.37
C VAL A 319 -21.95 15.45 -4.59
N ASP A 320 -21.61 16.14 -3.48
CA ASP A 320 -20.78 17.34 -3.50
C ASP A 320 -19.31 16.95 -3.33
N LEU A 321 -18.43 17.36 -4.25
CA LEU A 321 -17.00 17.06 -4.21
C LEU A 321 -16.18 17.88 -3.19
N ASN A 322 -16.81 18.80 -2.47
CA ASN A 322 -16.22 19.43 -1.28
C ASN A 322 -16.37 18.51 -0.05
N LEU A 323 -15.76 17.33 -0.12
CA LEU A 323 -16.00 16.20 0.79
C LEU A 323 -15.67 16.50 2.26
N ASN A 324 -14.67 17.34 2.50
CA ASN A 324 -14.22 17.69 3.86
C ASN A 324 -14.83 18.98 4.41
N ASN A 325 -15.97 19.38 3.85
CA ASN A 325 -16.75 20.51 4.38
C ASN A 325 -17.26 20.18 5.80
N PRO A 326 -16.92 20.98 6.83
CA PRO A 326 -17.37 20.73 8.20
C PRO A 326 -18.88 20.69 8.41
N GLN A 327 -19.65 21.34 7.50
CA GLN A 327 -21.13 21.38 7.58
C GLN A 327 -21.78 20.16 6.93
N LYS A 328 -21.10 19.52 5.99
CA LYS A 328 -21.57 18.32 5.30
C LYS A 328 -20.40 17.38 5.03
N PRO A 329 -19.83 16.79 6.09
CA PRO A 329 -18.71 15.87 5.93
C PRO A 329 -19.14 14.63 5.17
N THR A 330 -18.38 14.25 4.15
CA THR A 330 -18.73 13.15 3.24
C THR A 330 -17.53 12.23 3.02
N PHE A 331 -17.77 10.93 2.96
CA PHE A 331 -16.82 9.95 2.49
C PHE A 331 -17.36 9.33 1.19
N LEU A 332 -16.60 9.48 0.10
CA LEU A 332 -16.97 9.03 -1.23
C LEU A 332 -16.17 7.78 -1.61
N CYS A 333 -16.86 6.71 -1.97
CA CYS A 333 -16.25 5.57 -2.66
C CYS A 333 -16.46 5.69 -4.18
N LEU A 334 -15.40 5.45 -4.93
CA LEU A 334 -15.39 5.37 -6.40
C LEU A 334 -15.08 3.94 -6.81
N GLY A 335 -16.10 3.21 -7.21
CA GLY A 335 -16.00 1.83 -7.70
C GLY A 335 -15.62 1.78 -9.18
N ASN A 336 -14.55 1.05 -9.52
CA ASN A 336 -14.18 0.73 -10.90
C ASN A 336 -14.56 -0.72 -11.24
N ASP A 337 -14.74 -0.99 -12.51
CA ASP A 337 -14.81 -2.35 -13.03
C ASP A 337 -13.41 -2.83 -13.44
N SER A 338 -12.87 -3.78 -12.69
CA SER A 338 -11.54 -4.35 -12.96
C SER A 338 -11.44 -5.10 -14.30
N THR A 339 -12.57 -5.39 -14.96
CA THR A 339 -12.61 -5.99 -16.31
C THR A 339 -12.56 -4.94 -17.42
N LEU A 340 -12.92 -3.69 -17.10
CA LEU A 340 -12.94 -2.54 -18.00
C LEU A 340 -12.18 -1.33 -17.44
N PRO A 341 -10.98 -1.51 -16.86
CA PRO A 341 -10.34 -0.49 -16.03
C PRO A 341 -10.06 0.80 -16.79
N GLN A 342 -9.74 0.72 -18.08
CA GLN A 342 -9.39 1.90 -18.89
C GLN A 342 -10.59 2.70 -19.35
N VAL A 343 -11.79 2.10 -19.40
CA VAL A 343 -13.01 2.78 -19.85
C VAL A 343 -13.43 3.87 -18.86
N TYR A 344 -13.35 3.57 -17.56
CA TYR A 344 -13.80 4.49 -16.52
C TYR A 344 -12.67 5.32 -15.89
N ALA A 345 -11.41 4.95 -16.12
CA ALA A 345 -10.25 5.69 -15.61
C ALA A 345 -10.30 7.21 -15.91
N PRO A 346 -10.72 7.68 -17.11
CA PRO A 346 -10.77 9.11 -17.40
C PRO A 346 -11.70 9.90 -16.46
N VAL A 347 -12.89 9.39 -16.24
CA VAL A 347 -13.90 10.07 -15.41
C VAL A 347 -13.60 9.90 -13.92
N ILE A 348 -13.09 8.76 -13.48
CA ILE A 348 -12.62 8.51 -12.10
C ILE A 348 -11.46 9.47 -11.77
N SER A 349 -10.48 9.58 -12.66
CA SER A 349 -9.34 10.52 -12.51
C SER A 349 -9.80 11.96 -12.39
N LEU A 350 -10.80 12.36 -13.19
CA LEU A 350 -11.38 13.69 -13.12
C LEU A 350 -12.07 13.92 -11.77
N ILE A 351 -12.91 13.00 -11.32
CA ILE A 351 -13.62 13.11 -10.04
C ILE A 351 -12.62 13.27 -8.89
N ILE A 352 -11.57 12.43 -8.85
CA ILE A 352 -10.52 12.50 -7.83
C ILE A 352 -9.79 13.85 -7.91
N SER A 353 -9.42 14.31 -9.11
CA SER A 353 -8.72 15.60 -9.30
C SER A 353 -9.56 16.77 -8.77
N VAL A 354 -10.86 16.78 -9.05
CA VAL A 354 -11.78 17.82 -8.57
C VAL A 354 -11.94 17.74 -7.05
N ALA A 355 -12.18 16.54 -6.50
CA ALA A 355 -12.29 16.34 -5.06
C ALA A 355 -11.03 16.82 -4.32
N MET A 356 -9.84 16.42 -4.81
CA MET A 356 -8.57 16.84 -4.22
C MET A 356 -8.39 18.36 -4.24
N ARG A 357 -8.77 19.02 -5.34
CA ARG A 357 -8.76 20.50 -5.42
C ARG A 357 -9.73 21.13 -4.42
N GLN A 358 -10.93 20.58 -4.25
CA GLN A 358 -11.92 21.12 -3.32
C GLN A 358 -11.51 20.89 -1.87
N MET A 359 -10.98 19.72 -1.55
CA MET A 359 -10.52 19.37 -0.19
C MET A 359 -9.28 20.13 0.24
N ASN A 360 -8.36 20.47 -0.69
CA ASN A 360 -7.05 21.06 -0.37
C ASN A 360 -7.17 22.57 -0.07
N LYS A 361 -8.00 22.91 0.91
CA LYS A 361 -8.25 24.26 1.42
C LYS A 361 -8.00 24.31 2.93
N PRO A 362 -7.63 25.48 3.47
CA PRO A 362 -7.48 25.63 4.92
C PRO A 362 -8.80 25.52 5.66
N ASN A 363 -8.74 25.16 6.95
CA ASN A 363 -9.89 25.11 7.87
C ASN A 363 -10.99 24.12 7.48
N GLN A 364 -10.63 23.06 6.75
CA GLN A 364 -11.52 21.94 6.46
C GLN A 364 -11.33 20.81 7.48
N GLN A 365 -12.22 19.82 7.46
CA GLN A 365 -12.05 18.59 8.23
C GLN A 365 -10.86 17.77 7.73
N LYS A 366 -10.27 16.96 8.62
CA LYS A 366 -9.25 16.00 8.22
C LYS A 366 -9.82 14.99 7.25
N SER A 367 -9.03 14.64 6.26
CA SER A 367 -9.50 13.81 5.15
C SER A 367 -8.45 12.84 4.65
N VAL A 368 -8.88 11.90 3.83
CA VAL A 368 -8.02 10.90 3.20
C VAL A 368 -8.32 10.81 1.70
N VAL A 369 -7.27 10.56 0.92
CA VAL A 369 -7.34 10.09 -0.47
C VAL A 369 -6.69 8.72 -0.50
N LEU A 370 -7.49 7.66 -0.60
CA LEU A 370 -7.03 6.28 -0.63
C LEU A 370 -7.22 5.72 -2.05
N LEU A 371 -6.12 5.37 -2.69
CA LEU A 371 -6.10 4.78 -4.02
C LEU A 371 -5.62 3.32 -3.90
N ASP A 372 -6.52 2.36 -3.99
CA ASP A 372 -6.19 0.93 -3.84
C ASP A 372 -5.18 0.44 -4.88
N GLU A 373 -5.32 0.91 -6.13
CA GLU A 373 -4.39 0.61 -7.23
C GLU A 373 -4.08 1.88 -8.01
N ALA A 374 -3.26 2.76 -7.44
CA ALA A 374 -2.96 4.09 -7.98
C ALA A 374 -2.43 4.10 -9.43
N PRO A 375 -1.62 3.11 -9.89
CA PRO A 375 -1.13 3.09 -11.27
C PRO A 375 -2.19 2.85 -12.35
N THR A 376 -3.43 2.51 -12.00
CA THR A 376 -4.51 2.24 -12.98
C THR A 376 -5.19 3.51 -13.49
N ILE A 377 -4.90 4.65 -12.88
CA ILE A 377 -5.43 5.97 -13.24
C ILE A 377 -4.30 6.98 -13.34
N TYR A 378 -4.44 7.98 -14.21
CA TYR A 378 -3.48 9.08 -14.31
C TYR A 378 -4.09 10.38 -13.78
N ILE A 379 -3.53 10.92 -12.72
CA ILE A 379 -3.92 12.20 -12.14
C ILE A 379 -2.77 13.19 -12.33
N PRO A 380 -2.96 14.27 -13.11
CA PRO A 380 -1.92 15.26 -13.32
C PRO A 380 -1.42 15.87 -12.01
N ASN A 381 -0.11 16.04 -11.88
CA ASN A 381 0.56 16.64 -10.71
C ASN A 381 0.32 15.93 -9.38
N ILE A 382 -0.08 14.66 -9.39
CA ILE A 382 -0.32 13.88 -8.16
C ILE A 382 0.94 13.77 -7.30
N GLU A 383 2.12 13.84 -7.91
CA GLU A 383 3.40 13.83 -7.22
C GLU A 383 3.59 14.99 -6.23
N GLN A 384 2.89 16.11 -6.44
CA GLN A 384 2.98 17.29 -5.57
C GLN A 384 1.97 17.28 -4.42
N ILE A 385 0.92 16.48 -4.55
CA ILE A 385 -0.22 16.51 -3.64
C ILE A 385 0.15 16.08 -2.21
N PRO A 386 0.89 14.99 -1.96
CA PRO A 386 1.22 14.61 -0.59
C PRO A 386 1.98 15.70 0.16
N ALA A 387 2.79 16.50 -0.54
CA ALA A 387 3.54 17.60 0.08
C ALA A 387 2.64 18.80 0.43
N THR A 388 1.71 19.17 -0.45
CA THR A 388 0.82 20.34 -0.27
C THR A 388 -0.39 20.03 0.61
N ALA A 389 -0.95 18.84 0.49
CA ALA A 389 -2.14 18.41 1.21
C ALA A 389 -1.91 18.16 2.71
N ARG A 390 -0.66 17.87 3.11
CA ARG A 390 -0.27 17.66 4.51
C ARG A 390 -0.68 18.82 5.43
N SER A 391 -0.44 20.05 5.01
CA SER A 391 -0.77 21.26 5.80
C SER A 391 -2.28 21.41 6.03
N ASN A 392 -3.09 20.85 5.13
CA ASN A 392 -4.55 20.84 5.20
C ASN A 392 -5.10 19.51 5.77
N LYS A 393 -4.25 18.71 6.43
CA LYS A 393 -4.61 17.43 7.06
C LYS A 393 -5.29 16.44 6.13
N ILE A 394 -4.76 16.30 4.92
CA ILE A 394 -5.19 15.28 3.96
C ILE A 394 -4.13 14.17 3.95
N ALA A 395 -4.52 12.96 4.36
CA ALA A 395 -3.69 11.77 4.25
C ALA A 395 -3.81 11.20 2.82
N THR A 396 -2.68 10.98 2.16
CA THR A 396 -2.65 10.35 0.84
C THR A 396 -2.11 8.93 0.97
N ILE A 397 -2.88 7.93 0.52
CA ILE A 397 -2.57 6.51 0.66
C ILE A 397 -2.61 5.87 -0.72
N PHE A 398 -1.46 5.40 -1.20
CA PHE A 398 -1.31 4.81 -2.52
C PHE A 398 -0.98 3.34 -2.43
N GLY A 399 -1.90 2.51 -2.91
CA GLY A 399 -1.69 1.10 -3.19
C GLY A 399 -1.08 0.88 -4.55
N VAL A 400 -0.08 0.01 -4.63
CA VAL A 400 0.64 -0.31 -5.86
C VAL A 400 0.99 -1.80 -5.85
N GLN A 401 0.82 -2.49 -6.97
CA GLN A 401 1.27 -3.88 -7.05
C GLN A 401 2.78 -3.95 -7.29
N ASP A 402 3.28 -3.14 -8.21
CA ASP A 402 4.71 -3.03 -8.51
C ASP A 402 5.09 -1.61 -8.89
N PHE A 403 6.25 -1.14 -8.44
CA PHE A 403 6.76 0.20 -8.74
C PHE A 403 6.91 0.47 -10.24
N SER A 404 7.19 -0.57 -11.05
CA SER A 404 7.30 -0.45 -12.49
C SER A 404 6.00 0.02 -13.17
N GLN A 405 4.82 -0.32 -12.62
CA GLN A 405 3.53 0.17 -13.12
C GLN A 405 3.39 1.69 -12.91
N LEU A 406 3.89 2.18 -11.76
CA LEU A 406 3.92 3.61 -11.49
C LEU A 406 4.85 4.34 -12.47
N VAL A 407 6.02 3.73 -12.76
CA VAL A 407 6.97 4.25 -13.76
C VAL A 407 6.37 4.25 -15.16
N ASP A 408 5.63 3.23 -15.55
CA ASP A 408 5.01 3.17 -16.88
C ASP A 408 3.96 4.27 -17.07
N ASN A 409 3.14 4.53 -16.05
CA ASN A 409 2.07 5.53 -16.14
C ASN A 409 2.56 6.98 -15.94
N TYR A 410 3.49 7.22 -15.00
CA TYR A 410 3.92 8.58 -14.62
C TYR A 410 5.32 8.96 -15.12
N GLY A 411 6.11 7.99 -15.60
CA GLY A 411 7.53 8.16 -15.92
C GLY A 411 8.43 8.02 -14.68
N GLN A 412 9.72 7.75 -14.92
CA GLN A 412 10.70 7.41 -13.86
C GLN A 412 10.82 8.49 -12.78
N ASP A 413 10.97 9.76 -13.22
CA ASP A 413 11.21 10.86 -12.28
C ASP A 413 10.00 11.13 -11.38
N LYS A 414 8.80 11.20 -11.97
CA LYS A 414 7.56 11.42 -11.20
C LYS A 414 7.26 10.26 -10.26
N ALA A 415 7.46 9.02 -10.70
CA ALA A 415 7.29 7.84 -9.85
C ALA A 415 8.21 7.88 -8.61
N GLN A 416 9.46 8.31 -8.77
CA GLN A 416 10.39 8.50 -7.66
C GLN A 416 9.95 9.64 -6.73
N ILE A 417 9.45 10.76 -7.27
CA ILE A 417 8.91 11.87 -6.46
C ILE A 417 7.69 11.42 -5.66
N ILE A 418 6.78 10.65 -6.27
CA ILE A 418 5.63 10.07 -5.57
C ILE A 418 6.11 9.22 -4.38
N LEU A 419 7.03 8.29 -4.61
CA LEU A 419 7.56 7.43 -3.56
C LEU A 419 8.24 8.24 -2.43
N ALA A 420 9.02 9.26 -2.79
CA ALA A 420 9.72 10.12 -1.83
C ALA A 420 8.77 10.98 -0.97
N ASN A 421 7.66 11.43 -1.54
CA ASN A 421 6.66 12.25 -0.86
C ASN A 421 5.70 11.42 0.03
N LEU A 422 5.63 10.10 -0.15
CA LEU A 422 4.88 9.17 0.69
C LEU A 422 5.82 8.61 1.77
N GLY A 423 5.96 9.33 2.86
CA GLY A 423 7.01 9.08 3.87
C GLY A 423 6.83 7.83 4.71
N ASN A 424 5.62 7.26 4.76
CA ASN A 424 5.35 5.98 5.42
C ASN A 424 5.23 4.91 4.34
N GLN A 425 6.09 3.90 4.36
CA GLN A 425 6.22 2.95 3.26
C GLN A 425 6.12 1.51 3.78
N PHE A 426 5.27 0.71 3.13
CA PHE A 426 5.05 -0.70 3.41
C PHE A 426 5.34 -1.51 2.16
N PHE A 427 6.24 -2.48 2.26
CA PHE A 427 6.67 -3.33 1.16
C PHE A 427 6.36 -4.79 1.47
N GLY A 428 5.30 -5.32 0.88
CA GLY A 428 4.97 -6.74 0.88
C GLY A 428 5.74 -7.49 -0.22
N ARG A 429 5.30 -8.70 -0.56
CA ARG A 429 5.95 -9.54 -1.57
C ARG A 429 6.10 -8.81 -2.91
N VAL A 430 7.34 -8.75 -3.41
CA VAL A 430 7.72 -8.14 -4.70
C VAL A 430 8.11 -9.24 -5.66
N THR A 431 7.52 -9.25 -6.87
CA THR A 431 7.83 -10.26 -7.90
C THR A 431 8.88 -9.80 -8.90
N ASN A 432 9.09 -8.49 -9.03
CA ASN A 432 10.05 -7.89 -9.96
C ASN A 432 11.41 -7.68 -9.26
N GLY A 433 12.47 -8.29 -9.81
CA GLY A 433 13.82 -8.18 -9.23
C GLY A 433 14.35 -6.75 -9.15
N LYS A 434 14.11 -5.90 -10.18
CA LYS A 434 14.54 -4.49 -10.16
C LYS A 434 13.84 -3.69 -9.04
N THR A 435 12.57 -3.96 -8.85
CA THR A 435 11.81 -3.35 -7.75
C THR A 435 12.31 -3.85 -6.40
N ALA A 436 12.62 -5.14 -6.27
CA ALA A 436 13.21 -5.68 -5.03
C ALA A 436 14.58 -5.08 -4.70
N GLU A 437 15.44 -4.85 -5.71
CA GLU A 437 16.71 -4.13 -5.53
C GLU A 437 16.50 -2.66 -5.13
N MET A 438 15.50 -1.99 -5.67
CA MET A 438 15.14 -0.64 -5.28
C MET A 438 14.71 -0.60 -3.81
N VAL A 439 13.82 -1.51 -3.40
CA VAL A 439 13.35 -1.61 -2.00
C VAL A 439 14.53 -1.93 -1.07
N GLN A 440 15.41 -2.87 -1.42
CA GLN A 440 16.62 -3.18 -0.63
C GLN A 440 17.44 -1.93 -0.32
N LYS A 441 17.64 -1.05 -1.30
CA LYS A 441 18.43 0.18 -1.16
C LYS A 441 17.81 1.24 -0.25
N LEU A 442 16.50 1.15 0.05
CA LEU A 442 15.83 2.07 0.97
C LEU A 442 16.16 1.79 2.45
N PHE A 443 16.59 0.56 2.75
CA PHE A 443 16.96 0.15 4.10
C PHE A 443 18.46 0.33 4.33
N SER A 444 18.81 0.74 5.56
CA SER A 444 20.22 0.92 5.97
C SER A 444 20.99 -0.40 5.88
N LYS A 445 22.29 -0.30 5.65
CA LYS A 445 23.20 -1.43 5.73
C LYS A 445 23.61 -1.69 7.18
N GLU A 446 24.09 -2.89 7.46
CA GLU A 446 24.64 -3.27 8.75
C GLU A 446 26.09 -3.74 8.64
N ASP A 447 26.90 -3.39 9.63
CA ASP A 447 28.25 -3.89 9.75
C ASP A 447 28.25 -5.28 10.40
N ARG A 448 28.68 -6.30 9.67
CA ARG A 448 28.88 -7.66 10.21
C ARG A 448 30.34 -7.96 10.39
N THR A 449 30.71 -8.34 11.62
CA THR A 449 32.06 -8.79 11.94
C THR A 449 32.21 -10.28 11.63
N PHE A 450 33.04 -10.61 10.67
CA PHE A 450 33.42 -11.99 10.37
C PHE A 450 34.69 -12.34 11.10
N ILE A 451 34.64 -13.39 11.92
CA ILE A 451 35.82 -13.94 12.62
C ILE A 451 36.29 -15.14 11.82
N ASN A 452 37.33 -14.95 11.02
CA ASN A 452 38.02 -16.06 10.37
C ASN A 452 39.02 -16.68 11.37
N LYS A 453 38.78 -17.94 11.72
CA LYS A 453 39.74 -18.74 12.52
C LYS A 453 40.60 -19.55 11.57
N ASN A 454 41.84 -19.16 11.37
CA ASN A 454 42.82 -19.98 10.69
C ASN A 454 43.53 -20.86 11.72
N THR A 455 43.30 -22.17 11.63
CA THR A 455 44.10 -23.17 12.35
C THR A 455 45.05 -23.81 11.36
N GLY A 456 46.30 -23.41 11.38
CA GLY A 456 47.37 -24.07 10.64
C GLY A 456 48.08 -25.05 11.57
N THR A 457 48.09 -26.34 11.26
CA THR A 457 48.97 -27.34 11.89
C THR A 457 50.14 -27.56 10.96
N GLY A 458 51.31 -27.05 11.36
CA GLY A 458 52.58 -27.35 10.71
C GLY A 458 53.31 -28.43 11.48
N THR A 459 53.63 -29.56 10.87
CA THR A 459 54.57 -30.56 11.40
C THR A 459 55.90 -30.35 10.71
N GLY A 460 56.90 -29.86 11.48
CA GLY A 460 58.29 -29.77 11.02
C GLY A 460 59.19 -30.46 12.03
N GLY A 461 60.07 -31.33 11.60
CA GLY A 461 61.03 -31.98 12.42
C GLY A 461 61.71 -33.14 11.71
N THR A 462 62.94 -33.44 12.09
CA THR A 462 63.68 -34.62 11.69
C THR A 462 63.17 -35.85 12.45
N ILE A 463 63.47 -37.04 11.92
CA ILE A 463 62.97 -38.39 12.31
C ILE A 463 63.03 -38.70 13.83
N ILE A 464 63.66 -37.88 14.61
CA ILE A 464 63.85 -38.11 16.07
C ILE A 464 63.20 -37.04 16.97
N HIS A 465 62.76 -35.89 16.42
CA HIS A 465 62.04 -34.85 17.18
C HIS A 465 60.95 -34.19 16.32
N THR A 466 59.70 -34.55 16.59
CA THR A 466 58.50 -33.93 15.99
C THR A 466 57.98 -32.83 16.90
N GLN A 467 58.19 -31.57 16.54
CA GLN A 467 57.47 -30.43 17.18
C GLN A 467 56.26 -30.08 16.40
N SER A 468 55.10 -30.19 17.03
CA SER A 468 53.82 -29.73 16.50
C SER A 468 53.61 -28.27 16.92
N ASN A 469 53.63 -27.36 15.97
CA ASN A 469 53.33 -25.96 16.19
C ASN A 469 51.91 -25.67 15.75
N GLN A 470 51.01 -25.36 16.67
CA GLN A 470 49.66 -24.90 16.39
C GLN A 470 49.64 -23.38 16.36
N ASN A 471 49.53 -22.83 15.18
CA ASN A 471 49.31 -21.39 15.02
C ASN A 471 47.83 -21.10 14.93
N ARG A 472 47.25 -20.40 15.90
CA ARG A 472 45.86 -19.96 15.93
C ARG A 472 45.80 -18.46 15.66
N GLY A 473 45.55 -18.08 14.43
CA GLY A 473 45.26 -16.69 14.04
C GLY A 473 43.76 -16.42 14.05
N LYS A 474 43.33 -15.35 14.72
CA LYS A 474 42.01 -14.76 14.55
C LYS A 474 42.15 -13.50 13.71
N SER A 475 41.46 -13.43 12.59
CA SER A 475 41.33 -12.21 11.80
C SER A 475 39.87 -11.77 11.87
N GLU A 476 39.64 -10.55 12.32
CA GLU A 476 38.31 -9.92 12.33
C GLU A 476 38.21 -9.00 11.12
N THR A 477 37.24 -9.26 10.27
CA THR A 477 36.94 -8.41 9.09
C THR A 477 35.53 -7.88 9.25
N ILE A 478 35.41 -6.55 9.29
CA ILE A 478 34.08 -5.88 9.23
C ILE A 478 33.68 -5.76 7.76
N GLN A 479 32.55 -6.30 7.42
CA GLN A 479 31.94 -6.17 6.10
C GLN A 479 30.56 -5.51 6.21
N GLU A 480 30.38 -4.43 5.47
CA GLU A 480 29.07 -3.80 5.31
C GLU A 480 28.17 -4.72 4.46
N ARG A 481 26.99 -5.05 4.95
CA ARG A 481 26.01 -5.87 4.23
C ARG A 481 24.62 -5.23 4.25
N ASP A 482 23.87 -5.49 3.20
CA ASP A 482 22.48 -5.09 3.14
C ASP A 482 21.67 -5.83 4.23
N ARG A 483 20.88 -5.09 5.01
CA ARG A 483 20.01 -5.64 6.05
C ARG A 483 18.85 -6.43 5.48
N VAL A 484 18.40 -6.06 4.27
CA VAL A 484 17.31 -6.69 3.55
C VAL A 484 17.88 -7.35 2.30
N LYS A 485 17.52 -8.61 2.05
CA LYS A 485 17.95 -9.33 0.84
C LYS A 485 16.85 -9.33 -0.20
N VAL A 486 17.22 -9.22 -1.47
CA VAL A 486 16.30 -9.34 -2.60
C VAL A 486 15.49 -10.65 -2.53
N SER A 487 16.17 -11.76 -2.17
CA SER A 487 15.50 -13.07 -2.03
C SER A 487 14.45 -13.11 -0.92
N GLU A 488 14.63 -12.35 0.15
CA GLU A 488 13.66 -12.26 1.24
C GLU A 488 12.41 -11.49 0.81
N LEU A 489 12.57 -10.38 0.08
CA LEU A 489 11.45 -9.59 -0.46
C LEU A 489 10.59 -10.35 -1.47
N ILE A 490 11.21 -11.23 -2.26
CA ILE A 490 10.51 -12.04 -3.26
C ILE A 490 9.72 -13.19 -2.60
N ASN A 491 10.21 -13.70 -1.47
CA ASN A 491 9.65 -14.86 -0.77
C ASN A 491 8.84 -14.50 0.49
N LEU A 492 8.30 -13.28 0.56
CA LEU A 492 7.41 -12.92 1.66
C LEU A 492 6.08 -13.68 1.58
N ASP A 493 5.59 -14.12 2.73
CA ASP A 493 4.27 -14.68 2.87
C ASP A 493 3.18 -13.58 2.87
N PRO A 494 1.91 -13.91 2.58
CA PRO A 494 0.82 -12.95 2.68
C PRO A 494 0.76 -12.31 4.08
N GLY A 495 0.66 -10.98 4.11
CA GLY A 495 0.64 -10.21 5.36
C GLY A 495 2.02 -9.93 5.97
N GLU A 496 3.11 -10.42 5.39
CA GLU A 496 4.47 -10.02 5.77
C GLU A 496 4.92 -8.78 5.01
N PHE A 497 5.41 -7.79 5.77
CA PHE A 497 5.89 -6.54 5.22
C PHE A 497 7.22 -6.12 5.82
N TYR A 498 8.00 -5.40 5.02
CA TYR A 498 9.07 -4.50 5.43
C TYR A 498 8.54 -3.07 5.39
N GLY A 499 9.09 -2.15 6.20
CA GLY A 499 8.61 -0.79 6.08
C GLY A 499 9.43 0.27 6.78
N ILE A 500 9.12 1.51 6.41
CA ILE A 500 9.72 2.73 6.92
C ILE A 500 8.60 3.64 7.42
N ILE A 501 8.74 4.18 8.62
CA ILE A 501 7.77 5.08 9.24
C ILE A 501 8.42 6.46 9.45
N ALA A 502 7.92 7.46 8.77
CA ALA A 502 8.43 8.83 8.84
C ALA A 502 8.27 9.43 10.24
N GLU A 503 7.09 9.30 10.82
CA GLU A 503 6.78 9.75 12.18
C GLU A 503 6.00 8.64 12.89
N GLY A 504 6.64 8.02 13.90
CA GLY A 504 6.05 6.88 14.62
C GLY A 504 7.12 5.97 15.22
N LYS A 505 6.73 4.76 15.59
CA LYS A 505 7.62 3.73 16.14
C LYS A 505 7.17 2.33 15.68
N PRO A 506 8.11 1.48 15.24
CA PRO A 506 9.53 1.79 15.00
C PRO A 506 9.72 2.69 13.78
N LYS A 507 10.90 3.24 13.58
CA LYS A 507 11.24 4.00 12.36
C LYS A 507 11.40 3.11 11.13
N GLU A 508 11.92 1.92 11.33
CA GLU A 508 12.04 0.83 10.34
C GLU A 508 11.58 -0.47 10.99
N PHE A 509 10.92 -1.31 10.23
CA PHE A 509 10.62 -2.68 10.62
C PHE A 509 10.99 -3.64 9.48
N LEU A 510 11.52 -4.80 9.87
CA LEU A 510 11.98 -5.83 8.95
C LEU A 510 11.04 -7.02 9.06
N LYS A 511 10.76 -7.68 7.95
CA LYS A 511 9.97 -8.92 7.84
C LYS A 511 8.98 -9.15 9.01
N THR A 512 7.96 -8.31 9.08
CA THR A 512 6.99 -8.30 10.16
C THR A 512 5.65 -8.81 9.65
N GLN A 513 5.07 -9.81 10.34
CA GLN A 513 3.74 -10.32 10.07
C GLN A 513 2.68 -9.39 10.66
N PHE A 514 1.89 -8.78 9.80
CA PHE A 514 0.71 -7.99 10.17
C PHE A 514 -0.46 -8.94 10.48
N LEU A 515 -1.18 -8.64 11.53
CA LEU A 515 -2.39 -9.38 11.87
C LEU A 515 -3.56 -8.77 11.11
N GLU A 516 -4.35 -9.62 10.50
CA GLU A 516 -5.57 -9.21 9.83
C GLU A 516 -6.56 -8.61 10.84
N ASP A 517 -7.12 -7.47 10.50
CA ASP A 517 -8.16 -6.81 11.30
C ASP A 517 -9.30 -6.44 10.34
N PHE A 518 -10.08 -7.45 9.98
CA PHE A 518 -11.15 -7.33 8.99
C PHE A 518 -12.20 -6.30 9.42
N ALA A 519 -12.54 -5.43 8.48
CA ALA A 519 -13.74 -4.62 8.57
C ALA A 519 -14.96 -5.49 8.21
N GLU A 520 -16.11 -5.17 8.78
CA GLU A 520 -17.38 -5.78 8.40
C GLU A 520 -17.73 -5.42 6.94
N ASN A 521 -18.62 -6.19 6.34
CA ASN A 521 -19.17 -5.91 5.03
C ASN A 521 -20.60 -5.38 5.16
N GLU A 522 -20.93 -4.37 4.41
CA GLU A 522 -22.30 -3.90 4.25
C GLU A 522 -22.58 -3.69 2.76
N THR A 523 -23.56 -4.42 2.25
CA THR A 523 -23.95 -4.35 0.84
C THR A 523 -24.71 -3.08 0.49
N ASN A 524 -24.68 -2.70 -0.78
CA ASN A 524 -25.43 -1.54 -1.25
C ASN A 524 -26.95 -1.80 -1.17
N LYS A 525 -27.68 -0.89 -0.50
CA LYS A 525 -29.14 -0.93 -0.33
C LYS A 525 -29.86 0.16 -1.14
N ASN A 526 -29.14 0.91 -1.99
CA ASN A 526 -29.76 1.92 -2.83
C ASN A 526 -30.79 1.27 -3.75
N THR A 527 -31.92 1.96 -3.94
CA THR A 527 -32.93 1.54 -4.91
C THR A 527 -32.33 1.54 -6.32
N ALA A 528 -32.36 0.41 -6.98
CA ALA A 528 -31.83 0.30 -8.33
C ALA A 528 -32.75 1.03 -9.33
N VAL A 529 -32.13 1.80 -10.22
CA VAL A 529 -32.82 2.39 -11.37
C VAL A 529 -32.94 1.36 -12.50
N THR A 530 -33.94 1.53 -13.36
CA THR A 530 -34.18 0.63 -14.47
C THR A 530 -33.39 1.01 -15.72
N ASP A 531 -33.15 0.03 -16.60
CA ASP A 531 -32.55 0.27 -17.93
C ASP A 531 -33.33 1.29 -18.76
N GLN A 532 -34.64 1.34 -18.55
CA GLN A 532 -35.51 2.31 -19.23
C GLN A 532 -35.22 3.73 -18.77
N GLU A 533 -35.13 3.98 -17.45
CA GLU A 533 -34.82 5.31 -16.91
C GLU A 533 -33.44 5.78 -17.36
N MET A 534 -32.44 4.89 -17.37
CA MET A 534 -31.09 5.20 -17.87
C MET A 534 -31.13 5.54 -19.38
N SER A 535 -31.92 4.81 -20.16
CA SER A 535 -32.10 5.07 -21.60
C SER A 535 -32.81 6.39 -21.86
N GLU A 536 -33.88 6.68 -21.13
CA GLU A 536 -34.58 7.96 -21.21
C GLU A 536 -33.68 9.13 -20.87
N ASN A 537 -32.87 9.02 -19.80
CA ASN A 537 -31.88 10.02 -19.44
C ASN A 537 -30.82 10.24 -20.54
N TYR A 538 -30.32 9.15 -21.14
CA TYR A 538 -29.34 9.22 -22.23
C TYR A 538 -29.88 9.98 -23.45
N PHE A 539 -31.05 9.61 -23.94
CA PHE A 539 -31.65 10.29 -25.09
C PHE A 539 -32.09 11.73 -24.77
N ARG A 540 -32.60 12.00 -23.58
CA ARG A 540 -32.92 13.34 -23.11
C ARG A 540 -31.73 14.28 -23.18
N ILE A 541 -30.54 13.83 -22.70
CA ILE A 541 -29.32 14.64 -22.72
C ILE A 541 -28.87 14.95 -24.15
N ILE A 542 -29.00 14.00 -25.07
CA ILE A 542 -28.65 14.21 -26.48
C ILE A 542 -29.59 15.26 -27.11
N GLU A 543 -30.88 15.18 -26.85
CA GLU A 543 -31.85 16.16 -27.38
C GLU A 543 -31.65 17.55 -26.73
N GLU A 544 -31.42 17.60 -25.42
CA GLU A 544 -31.05 18.86 -24.75
C GLU A 544 -29.79 19.48 -25.39
N ALA A 545 -28.73 18.70 -25.65
CA ALA A 545 -27.52 19.18 -26.30
C ALA A 545 -27.77 19.71 -27.73
N LYS A 546 -28.60 19.04 -28.53
CA LYS A 546 -28.99 19.54 -29.87
C LYS A 546 -29.70 20.87 -29.79
N SER A 547 -30.64 21.01 -28.84
CA SER A 547 -31.41 22.25 -28.66
C SER A 547 -30.57 23.46 -28.25
N LEU A 548 -29.36 23.27 -27.72
CA LEU A 548 -28.44 24.36 -27.35
C LEU A 548 -27.82 25.04 -28.57
N ILE A 549 -27.73 24.34 -29.69
CA ILE A 549 -27.09 24.87 -30.90
C ILE A 549 -28.11 25.26 -32.02
N GLU A 550 -29.38 24.82 -31.89
CA GLU A 550 -30.49 25.32 -32.72
C GLU A 550 -30.81 26.79 -32.38
#